data_4610adc17e299d5c4855b4517b612a52
#
_entry.id   4610adc17e299d5c4855b4517b612a52
#
_cell.length_a   1.000
_cell.length_b   1.000
_cell.length_c   1.000
_cell.angle_alpha   90.00
_cell.angle_beta   90.00
_cell.angle_gamma   90.00
#
_symmetry.space_group_name_H-M   'P 1'
#
loop_
_entity.id
_entity.type
_entity.pdbx_description
1 polymer ?
#
loop_
_entity_poly.entity_id
_entity_poly.type
_entity_poly.pdbx_seq_one_letter_code
_entity_poly.pdbx_strand_id
1 'polypeptide(L)'
;MKILVTLLGWVVAGGLCAAEPAAVRPPTGVAPEFTRTIYLVRHGNYDEAAKGDDEVVRGLTPLGMAQARLVAARLRGMPVMFTSLNASTMTRARQTAGVVNQALPGLQLQITPLLRECTPPTWRADIMKDQTPAGLAAAEAQLNAAFARFFVPAEGSDQHDILVCHGNVIRYFVTKALGVDTRAWLGFSVAHCSLTIIQVDAHGGYKVLAVGDAGHIPPNLLSGLGRAAVAPRVMP
;
A
#
# COMPACT_ATOMS: atom_id res chain seq x y z
N MET A 1 -51.52 -84.30 -35.16
CA MET A 1 -51.60 -83.12 -36.02
C MET A 1 -51.46 -81.90 -35.05
N LYS A 2 -50.24 -81.40 -34.86
CA LYS A 2 -49.93 -80.27 -33.90
C LYS A 2 -49.72 -79.04 -34.68
N ILE A 3 -50.56 -78.04 -34.40
CA ILE A 3 -50.50 -76.69 -35.02
C ILE A 3 -49.59 -75.86 -34.14
N LEU A 4 -48.51 -75.32 -34.74
CA LEU A 4 -47.54 -74.43 -34.14
C LEU A 4 -47.97 -72.97 -34.43
N VAL A 5 -48.31 -72.19 -33.43
CA VAL A 5 -48.63 -70.82 -33.53
C VAL A 5 -47.39 -70.01 -33.21
N THR A 6 -46.82 -69.29 -34.17
CA THR A 6 -45.68 -68.39 -33.97
C THR A 6 -46.20 -67.00 -33.63
N LEU A 7 -45.91 -66.48 -32.41
CA LEU A 7 -46.18 -65.12 -32.00
C LEU A 7 -44.96 -64.26 -32.40
N LEU A 8 -45.20 -63.29 -33.32
CA LEU A 8 -44.21 -62.23 -33.67
C LEU A 8 -44.37 -61.08 -32.66
N GLY A 9 -43.39 -60.94 -31.76
CA GLY A 9 -43.31 -59.79 -30.84
C GLY A 9 -42.65 -58.60 -31.52
N TRP A 10 -43.34 -57.47 -31.60
CA TRP A 10 -42.75 -56.19 -32.01
C TRP A 10 -42.08 -55.52 -30.79
N VAL A 11 -40.77 -55.36 -30.81
CA VAL A 11 -39.99 -54.55 -29.84
C VAL A 11 -39.92 -53.13 -30.39
N VAL A 12 -40.68 -52.20 -29.79
CA VAL A 12 -40.55 -50.77 -30.02
C VAL A 12 -39.38 -50.27 -29.19
N ALA A 13 -38.25 -50.04 -29.79
CA ALA A 13 -37.14 -49.36 -29.16
C ALA A 13 -37.44 -47.85 -29.09
N GLY A 14 -37.97 -47.39 -27.95
CA GLY A 14 -38.07 -45.94 -27.65
C GLY A 14 -36.69 -45.37 -27.31
N GLY A 15 -36.07 -44.70 -28.26
CA GLY A 15 -34.87 -43.90 -27.98
C GLY A 15 -35.19 -42.70 -27.08
N LEU A 16 -34.77 -42.75 -25.80
CA LEU A 16 -34.68 -41.54 -24.99
C LEU A 16 -33.53 -40.70 -25.54
N CYS A 17 -33.81 -39.64 -26.30
CA CYS A 17 -32.86 -38.55 -26.50
C CYS A 17 -32.65 -37.83 -25.17
N ALA A 18 -31.56 -38.18 -24.47
CA ALA A 18 -31.07 -37.36 -23.38
C ALA A 18 -30.55 -36.07 -23.98
N ALA A 19 -31.27 -34.96 -23.78
CA ALA A 19 -30.75 -33.63 -24.10
C ALA A 19 -29.53 -33.39 -23.18
N GLU A 20 -28.36 -33.24 -23.78
CA GLU A 20 -27.19 -32.76 -23.03
C GLU A 20 -27.51 -31.41 -22.38
N PRO A 21 -27.17 -31.20 -21.09
CA PRO A 21 -27.33 -29.91 -20.45
C PRO A 21 -26.51 -28.89 -21.23
N ALA A 22 -27.18 -27.85 -21.73
CA ALA A 22 -26.52 -26.73 -22.41
C ALA A 22 -25.41 -26.20 -21.49
N ALA A 23 -24.17 -26.30 -21.95
CA ALA A 23 -23.03 -25.74 -21.24
C ALA A 23 -23.33 -24.25 -21.03
N VAL A 24 -23.45 -23.85 -19.76
CA VAL A 24 -23.58 -22.45 -19.36
C VAL A 24 -22.28 -21.79 -19.81
N ARG A 25 -22.32 -21.07 -20.94
CA ARG A 25 -21.23 -20.20 -21.36
C ARG A 25 -21.05 -19.15 -20.25
N PRO A 26 -19.84 -19.01 -19.69
CA PRO A 26 -19.58 -17.87 -18.81
C PRO A 26 -19.85 -16.60 -19.60
N PRO A 27 -20.36 -15.54 -18.94
CA PRO A 27 -20.65 -14.27 -19.60
C PRO A 27 -19.39 -13.81 -20.31
N THR A 28 -19.50 -13.63 -21.61
CA THR A 28 -18.43 -13.15 -22.47
C THR A 28 -18.08 -11.72 -22.06
N GLY A 29 -16.85 -11.50 -21.56
CA GLY A 29 -16.18 -10.25 -21.81
C GLY A 29 -16.18 -9.18 -20.73
N VAL A 30 -16.13 -9.51 -19.43
CA VAL A 30 -15.52 -8.58 -18.48
C VAL A 30 -14.02 -8.92 -18.49
N ALA A 31 -13.20 -8.00 -19.00
CA ALA A 31 -11.75 -8.13 -18.87
C ALA A 31 -11.42 -8.29 -17.39
N PRO A 32 -10.47 -9.14 -17.00
CA PRO A 32 -10.10 -9.29 -15.60
C PRO A 32 -9.67 -7.92 -15.05
N GLU A 33 -10.35 -7.46 -13.99
CA GLU A 33 -10.02 -6.21 -13.31
C GLU A 33 -8.90 -6.49 -12.32
N PHE A 34 -7.69 -6.03 -12.64
CA PHE A 34 -6.54 -6.14 -11.74
C PHE A 34 -6.47 -4.92 -10.83
N THR A 35 -5.99 -5.13 -9.62
CA THR A 35 -5.79 -4.07 -8.63
C THR A 35 -4.31 -3.86 -8.32
N ARG A 36 -3.94 -2.61 -8.05
CA ARG A 36 -2.64 -2.27 -7.49
C ARG A 36 -2.82 -1.90 -6.02
N THR A 37 -2.12 -2.58 -5.13
CA THR A 37 -2.10 -2.26 -3.71
C THR A 37 -0.75 -1.67 -3.33
N ILE A 38 -0.78 -0.44 -2.81
CA ILE A 38 0.39 0.30 -2.39
C ILE A 38 0.54 0.18 -0.86
N TYR A 39 1.69 -0.33 -0.41
CA TYR A 39 2.06 -0.47 0.99
C TYR A 39 3.07 0.61 1.36
N LEU A 40 2.58 1.72 1.94
CA LEU A 40 3.40 2.83 2.38
C LEU A 40 3.96 2.54 3.77
N VAL A 41 5.27 2.53 3.90
CA VAL A 41 6.00 2.34 5.16
C VAL A 41 6.72 3.64 5.51
N ARG A 42 6.41 4.24 6.67
CA ARG A 42 7.25 5.32 7.18
C ARG A 42 8.57 4.74 7.67
N HIS A 43 9.70 5.41 7.39
CA HIS A 43 11.01 5.01 7.93
C HIS A 43 10.97 4.83 9.46
N GLY A 44 11.91 4.06 10.02
CA GLY A 44 12.06 3.86 11.45
C GLY A 44 12.55 5.11 12.21
N ASN A 45 12.55 5.04 13.53
CA ASN A 45 13.11 6.09 14.38
C ASN A 45 14.58 6.39 13.97
N TYR A 46 14.95 7.65 13.95
CA TYR A 46 16.24 8.10 13.44
C TYR A 46 16.86 9.17 14.34
N ASP A 47 18.15 9.42 14.16
CA ASP A 47 18.86 10.45 14.93
C ASP A 47 18.54 11.85 14.39
N GLU A 48 17.56 12.50 15.02
CA GLU A 48 17.16 13.88 14.68
C GLU A 48 18.21 14.92 15.06
N ALA A 49 19.10 14.59 16.02
CA ALA A 49 20.12 15.51 16.51
C ALA A 49 21.40 15.52 15.64
N ALA A 50 21.56 14.52 14.80
CA ALA A 50 22.72 14.45 13.90
C ALA A 50 22.79 15.71 12.99
N LYS A 51 23.95 16.39 13.04
CA LYS A 51 24.20 17.60 12.27
C LYS A 51 24.85 17.25 10.93
N GLY A 52 24.40 17.92 9.87
CA GLY A 52 24.92 17.74 8.51
C GLY A 52 23.80 17.59 7.49
N ASP A 53 24.11 17.04 6.33
CA ASP A 53 23.13 16.80 5.29
C ASP A 53 22.09 15.76 5.75
N ASP A 54 20.82 16.16 5.82
CA ASP A 54 19.69 15.33 6.27
C ASP A 54 19.54 14.03 5.44
N GLU A 55 19.99 14.03 4.19
CA GLU A 55 19.98 12.83 3.37
C GLU A 55 21.02 11.80 3.80
N VAL A 56 22.16 12.25 4.34
CA VAL A 56 23.33 11.39 4.58
C VAL A 56 23.44 10.98 6.04
N VAL A 57 23.33 11.93 6.98
CA VAL A 57 23.75 11.71 8.38
C VAL A 57 22.67 11.18 9.29
N ARG A 58 21.39 11.41 8.97
CA ARG A 58 20.26 11.01 9.83
C ARG A 58 19.84 9.56 9.60
N GLY A 59 20.67 8.65 10.10
CA GLY A 59 20.43 7.21 10.07
C GLY A 59 19.48 6.71 11.15
N LEU A 60 19.09 5.45 11.06
CA LEU A 60 18.25 4.79 12.07
C LEU A 60 18.98 4.66 13.40
N THR A 61 18.26 4.93 14.49
CA THR A 61 18.69 4.55 15.84
C THR A 61 18.53 3.03 16.06
N PRO A 62 19.06 2.47 17.16
CA PRO A 62 18.76 1.08 17.54
C PRO A 62 17.25 0.79 17.65
N LEU A 63 16.46 1.76 18.15
CA LEU A 63 14.99 1.67 18.15
C LEU A 63 14.44 1.58 16.73
N GLY A 64 14.91 2.45 15.80
CA GLY A 64 14.49 2.43 14.40
C GLY A 64 14.81 1.12 13.70
N MET A 65 15.97 0.52 14.00
CA MET A 65 16.33 -0.80 13.48
C MET A 65 15.41 -1.91 14.00
N ALA A 66 15.02 -1.85 15.28
CA ALA A 66 14.04 -2.79 15.84
C ALA A 66 12.67 -2.65 15.17
N GLN A 67 12.19 -1.41 15.00
CA GLN A 67 10.94 -1.12 14.29
C GLN A 67 10.97 -1.59 12.83
N ALA A 68 12.09 -1.38 12.13
CA ALA A 68 12.25 -1.84 10.75
C ALA A 68 12.18 -3.38 10.62
N ARG A 69 12.73 -4.12 11.57
CA ARG A 69 12.61 -5.59 11.61
C ARG A 69 11.17 -6.04 11.86
N LEU A 70 10.42 -5.34 12.70
CA LEU A 70 9.01 -5.65 12.99
C LEU A 70 8.12 -5.44 11.75
N VAL A 71 8.25 -4.31 11.05
CA VAL A 71 7.48 -4.09 9.81
C VAL A 71 7.90 -5.06 8.70
N ALA A 72 9.19 -5.39 8.61
CA ALA A 72 9.69 -6.37 7.65
C ALA A 72 9.10 -7.76 7.90
N ALA A 73 9.04 -8.20 9.17
CA ALA A 73 8.41 -9.45 9.56
C ALA A 73 6.91 -9.47 9.25
N ARG A 74 6.21 -8.36 9.49
CA ARG A 74 4.80 -8.21 9.12
C ARG A 74 4.57 -8.33 7.63
N LEU A 75 5.34 -7.61 6.81
CA LEU A 75 5.24 -7.67 5.34
C LEU A 75 5.51 -9.09 4.83
N ARG A 76 6.57 -9.75 5.32
CA ARG A 76 6.88 -11.14 4.96
C ARG A 76 5.76 -12.12 5.30
N GLY A 77 5.00 -11.87 6.36
CA GLY A 77 3.88 -12.72 6.79
C GLY A 77 2.56 -12.45 6.07
N MET A 78 2.50 -11.47 5.16
CA MET A 78 1.28 -11.21 4.39
C MET A 78 1.08 -12.26 3.29
N PRO A 79 -0.19 -12.71 3.05
CA PRO A 79 -0.49 -13.73 2.03
C PRO A 79 -0.55 -13.11 0.62
N VAL A 80 0.47 -12.33 0.24
CA VAL A 80 0.56 -11.65 -1.07
C VAL A 80 1.99 -11.79 -1.62
N MET A 81 2.10 -11.74 -2.94
CA MET A 81 3.39 -11.65 -3.64
C MET A 81 3.68 -10.18 -3.93
N PHE A 82 4.64 -9.59 -3.21
CA PHE A 82 5.07 -8.23 -3.51
C PHE A 82 5.77 -8.14 -4.87
N THR A 83 5.46 -7.09 -5.63
CA THR A 83 5.92 -6.90 -7.01
C THR A 83 7.07 -5.90 -7.11
N SER A 84 7.12 -4.90 -6.20
CA SER A 84 8.22 -3.94 -6.18
C SER A 84 8.53 -3.44 -4.77
N LEU A 85 9.77 -2.94 -4.58
CA LEU A 85 10.23 -2.26 -3.37
C LEU A 85 10.96 -0.98 -3.77
N ASN A 86 10.37 0.16 -3.43
CA ASN A 86 10.92 1.48 -3.70
C ASN A 86 11.18 2.23 -2.40
N ALA A 87 12.22 3.06 -2.36
CA ALA A 87 12.52 3.87 -1.20
C ALA A 87 13.00 5.27 -1.56
N SER A 88 12.79 6.20 -0.63
CA SER A 88 13.41 7.52 -0.64
C SER A 88 14.93 7.45 -0.65
N THR A 89 15.59 8.48 -1.20
CA THR A 89 17.05 8.63 -1.18
C THR A 89 17.62 8.85 0.22
N MET A 90 16.80 9.32 1.18
CA MET A 90 17.25 9.67 2.54
C MET A 90 17.67 8.42 3.33
N THR A 91 18.79 8.52 4.05
CA THR A 91 19.46 7.38 4.72
C THR A 91 18.54 6.57 5.61
N ARG A 92 17.71 7.20 6.45
CA ARG A 92 16.74 6.50 7.31
C ARG A 92 15.73 5.65 6.53
N ALA A 93 15.29 6.13 5.36
CA ALA A 93 14.37 5.36 4.51
C ALA A 93 15.09 4.22 3.78
N ARG A 94 16.30 4.46 3.27
CA ARG A 94 17.14 3.44 2.64
C ARG A 94 17.49 2.31 3.61
N GLN A 95 17.85 2.64 4.86
CA GLN A 95 18.16 1.65 5.90
C GLN A 95 16.91 0.83 6.27
N THR A 96 15.76 1.48 6.43
CA THR A 96 14.48 0.77 6.66
C THR A 96 14.18 -0.18 5.50
N ALA A 97 14.28 0.30 4.25
CA ALA A 97 14.05 -0.50 3.05
C ALA A 97 15.05 -1.65 2.92
N GLY A 98 16.31 -1.43 3.30
CA GLY A 98 17.33 -2.49 3.33
C GLY A 98 16.95 -3.65 4.25
N VAL A 99 16.38 -3.35 5.44
CA VAL A 99 15.88 -4.38 6.36
C VAL A 99 14.68 -5.12 5.76
N VAL A 100 13.76 -4.39 5.11
CA VAL A 100 12.62 -5.00 4.39
C VAL A 100 13.11 -5.89 3.25
N ASN A 101 14.10 -5.44 2.47
CA ASN A 101 14.66 -6.20 1.36
C ASN A 101 15.34 -7.50 1.82
N GLN A 102 16.00 -7.49 2.97
CA GLN A 102 16.57 -8.70 3.56
C GLN A 102 15.50 -9.74 3.90
N ALA A 103 14.30 -9.30 4.31
CA ALA A 103 13.17 -10.19 4.60
C ALA A 103 12.43 -10.65 3.34
N LEU A 104 12.56 -9.91 2.24
CA LEU A 104 11.93 -10.14 0.93
C LEU A 104 12.99 -10.15 -0.18
N PRO A 105 13.92 -11.12 -0.19
CA PRO A 105 15.13 -11.09 -1.04
C PRO A 105 14.84 -11.23 -2.54
N GLY A 106 13.61 -11.62 -2.92
CA GLY A 106 13.19 -11.67 -4.33
C GLY A 106 12.91 -10.30 -4.94
N LEU A 107 12.84 -9.23 -4.14
CA LEU A 107 12.59 -7.88 -4.62
C LEU A 107 13.90 -7.12 -4.88
N GLN A 108 13.93 -6.38 -5.98
CA GLN A 108 15.00 -5.43 -6.23
C GLN A 108 14.65 -4.08 -5.59
N LEU A 109 15.48 -3.61 -4.64
CA LEU A 109 15.31 -2.30 -4.03
C LEU A 109 15.66 -1.19 -5.03
N GLN A 110 14.69 -0.33 -5.32
CA GLN A 110 14.84 0.85 -6.16
C GLN A 110 14.83 2.12 -5.31
N ILE A 111 15.74 3.04 -5.57
CA ILE A 111 15.86 4.32 -4.86
C ILE A 111 15.38 5.45 -5.76
N THR A 112 14.53 6.33 -5.22
CA THR A 112 13.96 7.44 -5.98
C THR A 112 13.88 8.73 -5.16
N PRO A 113 14.25 9.89 -5.73
CA PRO A 113 14.10 11.18 -5.08
C PRO A 113 12.61 11.61 -4.94
N LEU A 114 11.70 11.02 -5.71
CA LEU A 114 10.27 11.35 -5.65
C LEU A 114 9.66 11.07 -4.28
N LEU A 115 10.24 10.15 -3.49
CA LEU A 115 9.77 9.78 -2.16
C LEU A 115 10.49 10.52 -1.02
N ARG A 116 11.31 11.55 -1.30
CA ARG A 116 11.99 12.37 -0.27
C ARG A 116 11.00 13.10 0.61
N GLU A 117 11.37 13.31 1.87
CA GLU A 117 10.59 14.15 2.78
C GLU A 117 10.57 15.60 2.28
N CYS A 118 9.40 16.18 2.31
CA CYS A 118 9.18 17.58 1.99
C CYS A 118 7.95 18.10 2.75
N THR A 119 7.75 19.42 2.73
CA THR A 119 6.62 20.06 3.39
C THR A 119 5.70 20.68 2.34
N PRO A 120 4.61 20.02 1.95
CA PRO A 120 3.64 20.58 1.03
C PRO A 120 2.80 21.69 1.72
N PRO A 121 2.06 22.51 0.96
CA PRO A 121 1.16 23.50 1.51
C PRO A 121 0.19 22.92 2.55
N THR A 122 -0.07 23.67 3.63
CA THR A 122 -1.03 23.30 4.68
C THR A 122 -1.74 24.54 5.23
N TRP A 123 -2.87 24.36 5.93
CA TRP A 123 -3.56 25.45 6.64
C TRP A 123 -2.86 25.85 7.96
N ARG A 124 -1.86 25.09 8.40
CA ARG A 124 -1.12 25.32 9.65
C ARG A 124 -0.14 26.49 9.47
N ALA A 125 -0.53 27.68 9.93
CA ALA A 125 0.28 28.91 9.84
C ALA A 125 1.65 28.75 10.55
N ASP A 126 1.70 28.00 11.65
CA ASP A 126 2.92 27.70 12.40
C ASP A 126 3.94 26.87 11.60
N ILE A 127 3.47 26.06 10.65
CA ILE A 127 4.33 25.32 9.72
C ILE A 127 4.70 26.21 8.52
N MET A 128 3.71 26.96 8.00
CA MET A 128 3.90 27.76 6.79
C MET A 128 4.87 28.93 6.95
N LYS A 129 4.99 29.49 8.16
CA LYS A 129 5.86 30.64 8.44
C LYS A 129 7.33 30.42 8.08
N ASP A 130 7.80 29.16 8.13
CA ASP A 130 9.19 28.77 7.87
C ASP A 130 9.40 28.27 6.43
N GLN A 131 8.38 28.37 5.56
CA GLN A 131 8.41 27.88 4.19
C GLN A 131 8.48 29.02 3.17
N THR A 132 9.17 28.78 2.06
CA THR A 132 9.18 29.70 0.92
C THR A 132 8.16 29.29 -0.13
N PRO A 133 7.56 30.23 -0.89
CA PRO A 133 6.63 29.87 -1.97
C PRO A 133 7.24 28.89 -2.99
N ALA A 134 8.51 29.06 -3.35
CA ALA A 134 9.21 28.18 -4.27
C ALA A 134 9.40 26.77 -3.68
N GLY A 135 9.74 26.65 -2.39
CA GLY A 135 9.88 25.37 -1.69
C GLY A 135 8.57 24.60 -1.61
N LEU A 136 7.47 25.31 -1.32
CA LEU A 136 6.12 24.74 -1.30
C LEU A 136 5.69 24.21 -2.67
N ALA A 137 5.90 25.00 -3.73
CA ALA A 137 5.58 24.62 -5.09
C ALA A 137 6.41 23.39 -5.54
N ALA A 138 7.71 23.35 -5.19
CA ALA A 138 8.58 22.21 -5.48
C ALA A 138 8.14 20.96 -4.73
N ALA A 139 7.75 21.07 -3.45
CA ALA A 139 7.25 19.95 -2.66
C ALA A 139 5.94 19.38 -3.23
N GLU A 140 5.01 20.24 -3.59
CA GLU A 140 3.74 19.83 -4.20
C GLU A 140 3.96 19.17 -5.56
N ALA A 141 4.83 19.72 -6.41
CA ALA A 141 5.18 19.15 -7.70
C ALA A 141 5.82 17.77 -7.55
N GLN A 142 6.77 17.60 -6.60
CA GLN A 142 7.39 16.31 -6.29
C GLN A 142 6.35 15.27 -5.88
N LEU A 143 5.46 15.61 -4.95
CA LEU A 143 4.45 14.68 -4.44
C LEU A 143 3.40 14.32 -5.50
N ASN A 144 3.02 15.28 -6.35
CA ASN A 144 2.14 15.01 -7.48
C ASN A 144 2.79 14.09 -8.52
N ALA A 145 4.07 14.28 -8.82
CA ALA A 145 4.83 13.41 -9.72
C ALA A 145 4.97 11.99 -9.13
N ALA A 146 5.25 11.87 -7.81
CA ALA A 146 5.28 10.59 -7.13
C ALA A 146 3.92 9.87 -7.18
N PHE A 147 2.83 10.60 -6.89
CA PHE A 147 1.49 10.04 -6.94
C PHE A 147 1.14 9.54 -8.34
N ALA A 148 1.39 10.36 -9.37
CA ALA A 148 1.16 9.99 -10.76
C ALA A 148 1.98 8.77 -11.22
N ARG A 149 3.16 8.56 -10.65
CA ARG A 149 4.02 7.41 -10.97
C ARG A 149 3.54 6.11 -10.32
N PHE A 150 3.17 6.16 -9.04
CA PHE A 150 2.94 4.95 -8.25
C PHE A 150 1.47 4.56 -8.11
N PHE A 151 0.54 5.52 -8.19
CA PHE A 151 -0.87 5.27 -7.96
C PHE A 151 -1.65 5.17 -9.28
N VAL A 152 -1.25 4.23 -10.10
CA VAL A 152 -1.85 3.91 -11.40
C VAL A 152 -2.45 2.51 -11.37
N PRO A 153 -3.47 2.19 -12.19
CA PRO A 153 -4.01 0.84 -12.29
C PRO A 153 -2.94 -0.22 -12.53
N ALA A 154 -3.22 -1.44 -12.09
CA ALA A 154 -2.37 -2.59 -12.39
C ALA A 154 -2.59 -3.07 -13.84
N GLU A 155 -1.55 -3.65 -14.44
CA GLU A 155 -1.61 -4.24 -15.76
C GLU A 155 -1.26 -5.73 -15.69
N GLY A 156 -2.06 -6.57 -16.32
CA GLY A 156 -1.81 -8.00 -16.52
C GLY A 156 -2.02 -8.89 -15.31
N SER A 157 -1.85 -8.39 -14.08
CA SER A 157 -2.09 -9.10 -12.82
C SER A 157 -2.20 -8.14 -11.65
N ASP A 158 -2.69 -8.59 -10.52
CA ASP A 158 -2.64 -7.82 -9.28
C ASP A 158 -1.19 -7.45 -8.92
N GLN A 159 -0.99 -6.20 -8.47
CA GLN A 159 0.33 -5.67 -8.10
C GLN A 159 0.33 -5.21 -6.64
N HIS A 160 1.42 -5.51 -5.94
CA HIS A 160 1.62 -5.20 -4.52
C HIS A 160 2.96 -4.49 -4.34
N ASP A 161 2.93 -3.16 -4.26
CA ASP A 161 4.13 -2.33 -4.27
C ASP A 161 4.44 -1.76 -2.89
N ILE A 162 5.66 -1.93 -2.41
CA ILE A 162 6.14 -1.35 -1.15
C ILE A 162 6.86 -0.03 -1.44
N LEU A 163 6.45 1.04 -0.76
CA LEU A 163 7.09 2.35 -0.81
C LEU A 163 7.56 2.75 0.59
N VAL A 164 8.87 2.78 0.82
CA VAL A 164 9.46 3.23 2.09
C VAL A 164 9.79 4.72 2.00
N CYS A 165 9.06 5.53 2.75
CA CYS A 165 9.14 6.98 2.66
C CYS A 165 8.94 7.67 4.03
N HIS A 166 8.27 8.80 4.09
CA HIS A 166 8.26 9.71 5.22
C HIS A 166 6.85 10.10 5.64
N GLY A 167 6.75 10.77 6.80
CA GLY A 167 5.48 11.13 7.40
C GLY A 167 4.63 12.07 6.54
N ASN A 168 5.21 13.14 6.01
CA ASN A 168 4.45 14.10 5.21
C ASN A 168 4.05 13.53 3.85
N VAL A 169 4.94 12.72 3.24
CA VAL A 169 4.69 12.04 1.97
C VAL A 169 3.46 11.12 2.09
N ILE A 170 3.43 10.26 3.14
CA ILE A 170 2.31 9.35 3.38
C ILE A 170 1.02 10.12 3.62
N ARG A 171 1.07 11.15 4.46
CA ARG A 171 -0.11 11.99 4.77
C ARG A 171 -0.67 12.65 3.53
N TYR A 172 0.19 13.21 2.68
CA TYR A 172 -0.21 13.81 1.41
C TYR A 172 -0.89 12.79 0.49
N PHE A 173 -0.30 11.59 0.35
CA PHE A 173 -0.87 10.56 -0.51
C PHE A 173 -2.24 10.06 -0.02
N VAL A 174 -2.41 9.93 1.30
CA VAL A 174 -3.72 9.57 1.88
C VAL A 174 -4.77 10.63 1.57
N THR A 175 -4.48 11.93 1.82
CA THR A 175 -5.45 13.01 1.53
C THR A 175 -5.80 13.08 0.04
N LYS A 176 -4.79 12.90 -0.82
CA LYS A 176 -5.00 12.87 -2.27
C LYS A 176 -5.84 11.69 -2.73
N ALA A 177 -5.58 10.49 -2.21
CA ALA A 177 -6.37 9.29 -2.51
C ALA A 177 -7.81 9.37 -2.01
N LEU A 178 -8.05 10.07 -0.88
CA LEU A 178 -9.39 10.34 -0.37
C LEU A 178 -10.15 11.43 -1.14
N GLY A 179 -9.51 12.13 -2.08
CA GLY A 179 -10.12 13.22 -2.83
C GLY A 179 -10.44 14.46 -1.98
N VAL A 180 -9.80 14.61 -0.81
CA VAL A 180 -9.94 15.78 0.05
C VAL A 180 -8.84 16.81 -0.25
N ASP A 181 -9.03 18.05 0.22
CA ASP A 181 -8.01 19.10 0.06
C ASP A 181 -6.69 18.63 0.67
N THR A 182 -5.64 18.57 -0.15
CA THR A 182 -4.33 18.08 0.27
C THR A 182 -3.71 18.88 1.40
N ARG A 183 -4.11 20.15 1.63
CA ARG A 183 -3.67 20.96 2.76
C ARG A 183 -4.09 20.41 4.12
N ALA A 184 -5.04 19.44 4.15
CA ALA A 184 -5.47 18.72 5.36
C ALA A 184 -4.49 17.64 5.82
N TRP A 185 -3.35 17.43 5.17
CA TRP A 185 -2.43 16.33 5.40
C TRP A 185 -1.93 16.18 6.85
N LEU A 186 -1.99 17.24 7.67
CA LEU A 186 -1.65 17.20 9.10
C LEU A 186 -2.78 16.67 10.01
N GLY A 187 -3.94 16.31 9.45
CA GLY A 187 -5.12 15.88 10.21
C GLY A 187 -4.97 14.53 10.92
N PHE A 188 -3.91 13.78 10.66
CA PHE A 188 -3.66 12.47 11.29
C PHE A 188 -2.16 12.20 11.45
N SER A 189 -1.85 11.21 12.29
CA SER A 189 -0.48 10.80 12.58
C SER A 189 -0.16 9.45 11.96
N VAL A 190 1.09 9.26 11.57
CA VAL A 190 1.66 7.98 11.13
C VAL A 190 2.92 7.72 11.94
N ALA A 191 2.96 6.61 12.68
CA ALA A 191 4.11 6.24 13.51
C ALA A 191 5.32 5.82 12.66
N HIS A 192 6.52 5.80 13.23
CA HIS A 192 7.68 5.19 12.60
C HIS A 192 7.42 3.70 12.33
N CYS A 193 7.79 3.23 11.15
CA CYS A 193 7.52 1.88 10.65
C CYS A 193 6.04 1.47 10.65
N SER A 194 5.08 2.42 10.77
CA SER A 194 3.68 2.12 10.55
C SER A 194 3.40 1.82 9.07
N LEU A 195 2.33 1.09 8.83
CA LEU A 195 1.87 0.67 7.52
C LEU A 195 0.59 1.41 7.14
N THR A 196 0.60 2.03 5.96
CA THR A 196 -0.59 2.61 5.32
C THR A 196 -0.84 1.88 4.02
N ILE A 197 -2.07 1.49 3.74
CA ILE A 197 -2.40 0.66 2.57
C ILE A 197 -3.45 1.39 1.74
N ILE A 198 -3.14 1.61 0.46
CA ILE A 198 -4.04 2.23 -0.51
C ILE A 198 -4.15 1.30 -1.72
N GLN A 199 -5.36 1.01 -2.14
CA GLN A 199 -5.65 0.22 -3.33
C GLN A 199 -6.08 1.15 -4.47
N VAL A 200 -5.61 0.85 -5.67
CA VAL A 200 -6.02 1.46 -6.94
C VAL A 200 -6.76 0.40 -7.73
N ASP A 201 -7.99 0.69 -8.13
CA ASP A 201 -8.78 -0.21 -8.97
C ASP A 201 -8.43 -0.08 -10.46
N ALA A 202 -9.01 -0.92 -11.30
CA ALA A 202 -8.77 -0.94 -12.75
C ALA A 202 -9.17 0.36 -13.46
N HIS A 203 -10.01 1.19 -12.87
CA HIS A 203 -10.49 2.46 -13.42
C HIS A 203 -9.75 3.68 -12.88
N GLY A 204 -8.74 3.47 -12.00
CA GLY A 204 -7.98 4.54 -11.35
C GLY A 204 -8.68 5.14 -10.12
N GLY A 205 -9.72 4.49 -9.60
CA GLY A 205 -10.32 4.81 -8.30
C GLY A 205 -9.44 4.37 -7.15
N TYR A 206 -9.50 5.12 -6.02
CA TYR A 206 -8.67 4.85 -4.84
C TYR A 206 -9.51 4.39 -3.66
N LYS A 207 -8.99 3.40 -2.90
CA LYS A 207 -9.56 2.96 -1.63
C LYS A 207 -8.46 2.90 -0.57
N VAL A 208 -8.60 3.71 0.48
CA VAL A 208 -7.70 3.67 1.64
C VAL A 208 -8.13 2.54 2.56
N LEU A 209 -7.31 1.50 2.67
CA LEU A 209 -7.62 0.29 3.44
C LEU A 209 -7.12 0.38 4.90
N ALA A 210 -6.00 1.07 5.12
CA ALA A 210 -5.43 1.29 6.44
C ALA A 210 -4.60 2.57 6.47
N VAL A 211 -4.57 3.28 7.60
CA VAL A 211 -3.74 4.48 7.79
C VAL A 211 -2.94 4.35 9.08
N GLY A 212 -1.61 4.40 8.96
CA GLY A 212 -0.71 4.46 10.10
C GLY A 212 -0.81 3.26 11.05
N ASP A 213 -1.21 2.08 10.54
CA ASP A 213 -1.33 0.87 11.33
C ASP A 213 0.03 0.46 11.89
N ALA A 214 0.16 0.49 13.21
CA ALA A 214 1.35 0.15 13.98
C ALA A 214 1.12 -1.07 14.90
N GLY A 215 0.08 -1.88 14.66
CA GLY A 215 -0.29 -3.02 15.50
C GLY A 215 0.78 -4.10 15.63
N HIS A 216 1.78 -4.10 14.76
CA HIS A 216 2.95 -4.98 14.82
C HIS A 216 4.09 -4.43 15.69
N ILE A 217 3.97 -3.20 16.21
CA ILE A 217 4.98 -2.53 17.04
C ILE A 217 4.49 -2.53 18.49
N PRO A 218 5.21 -3.18 19.42
CA PRO A 218 4.89 -3.11 20.85
C PRO A 218 4.83 -1.65 21.35
N PRO A 219 3.92 -1.31 22.28
CA PRO A 219 3.73 0.07 22.73
C PRO A 219 5.00 0.76 23.23
N ASN A 220 5.91 0.04 23.90
CA ASN A 220 7.19 0.56 24.40
C ASN A 220 8.22 0.85 23.30
N LEU A 221 7.98 0.37 22.07
CA LEU A 221 8.82 0.65 20.90
C LEU A 221 8.14 1.63 19.94
N LEU A 222 6.93 2.11 20.25
CA LEU A 222 6.20 3.03 19.39
C LEU A 222 6.79 4.44 19.47
N SER A 223 6.95 5.11 18.32
CA SER A 223 7.48 6.47 18.24
C SER A 223 7.00 7.19 16.97
N GLY A 224 7.24 8.51 16.87
CA GLY A 224 6.94 9.29 15.67
C GLY A 224 5.49 9.75 15.55
N LEU A 225 4.67 9.64 16.60
CA LEU A 225 3.27 10.09 16.60
C LEU A 225 3.12 11.63 16.74
N GLY A 226 4.23 12.35 16.95
CA GLY A 226 4.23 13.74 17.34
C GLY A 226 3.96 13.90 18.84
N ARG A 227 4.04 15.13 19.37
CA ARG A 227 3.51 15.41 20.70
C ARG A 227 2.01 15.19 20.65
N ALA A 228 1.47 14.33 21.51
CA ALA A 228 0.04 14.19 21.68
C ALA A 228 -0.54 15.58 21.95
N ALA A 229 -1.22 16.16 20.97
CA ALA A 229 -2.09 17.27 21.25
C ALA A 229 -3.22 16.68 22.11
N VAL A 230 -3.20 17.03 23.41
CA VAL A 230 -4.21 16.67 24.40
C VAL A 230 -4.11 15.23 24.93
N ALA A 231 -3.71 15.08 26.19
CA ALA A 231 -4.02 13.90 26.98
C ALA A 231 -5.53 13.59 26.85
N PRO A 232 -5.93 12.31 26.69
CA PRO A 232 -7.34 11.98 26.67
C PRO A 232 -7.98 12.55 27.94
N ARG A 233 -8.93 13.47 27.79
CA ARG A 233 -9.80 13.82 28.91
C ARG A 233 -10.57 12.56 29.26
N VAL A 234 -10.21 11.94 30.36
CA VAL A 234 -11.08 10.96 31.00
C VAL A 234 -12.36 11.72 31.32
N MET A 235 -13.43 11.45 30.59
CA MET A 235 -14.76 11.96 30.92
C MET A 235 -15.16 11.33 32.25
N PRO A 236 -15.68 12.11 33.17
CA PRO A 236 -16.13 11.60 34.47
C PRO A 236 -17.30 10.62 34.33
#